data_a0816b40ae299d64dc56233c5f5063eb
#
_entry.id   a0816b40ae299d64dc56233c5f5063eb
#
_cell.length_a   1.000
_cell.length_b   1.000
_cell.length_c   1.000
_cell.angle_alpha   90.00
_cell.angle_beta   90.00
_cell.angle_gamma   90.00
#
_symmetry.space_group_name_H-M   'P 1'
#
loop_
_entity.id
_entity.type
_entity.pdbx_description
1 polymer ?
#
loop_
_entity_poly.entity_id
_entity_poly.type
_entity_poly.pdbx_seq_one_letter_code
_entity_poly.pdbx_strand_id
1 'polypeptide(L)'
;MRRVVDVENSITLRDGKIFNDPYEPSNTLTEVGVLCLDTGEKRLLPFDHKEATEKHKKSDCVLQRMLDNTTLLIGHNLQYDLAWLWANGFKYDGDIYDTMLAEYLLLRGQKQPLSLEQCAIRRNLQYQKDDTLKAYYKKGYNTNEIPLDELSHYLEYDLLTTGELYKATEADFSTPASASLRAVKDVTFRTCKVLTRMSMAGIRVDRHALEHVRDRFERERKEILDRLQATTRELMGGTPINLNSPEQMSWVIFSRKPNDKKEWVDIFEYVDDKGFKDAVKKNSKMIFKTKASTCPNCNGRGLVH
;
A
#
# COMPACT_ATOMS: atom_id res chain seq x y z
N MET A 1 23.24 23.06 0.58
CA MET A 1 23.00 22.41 -0.73
C MET A 1 21.65 21.73 -0.76
N ARG A 2 20.98 21.72 -1.90
CA ARG A 2 19.72 20.98 -2.13
C ARG A 2 20.04 19.61 -2.67
N ARG A 3 19.59 18.58 -1.99
CA ARG A 3 19.84 17.19 -2.41
C ARG A 3 18.56 16.37 -2.48
N VAL A 4 18.44 15.61 -3.54
CA VAL A 4 17.44 14.56 -3.67
C VAL A 4 18.01 13.28 -3.07
N VAL A 5 17.20 12.57 -2.32
CA VAL A 5 17.52 11.25 -1.78
C VAL A 5 16.43 10.27 -2.15
N ASP A 6 16.83 9.03 -2.38
CA ASP A 6 15.95 7.88 -2.51
C ASP A 6 16.64 6.64 -1.95
N VAL A 7 15.86 5.72 -1.37
CA VAL A 7 16.35 4.59 -0.59
C VAL A 7 15.77 3.29 -1.11
N GLU A 8 16.66 2.35 -1.44
CA GLU A 8 16.28 0.98 -1.75
C GLU A 8 16.59 0.04 -0.58
N ASN A 9 15.65 -0.84 -0.26
CA ASN A 9 15.76 -1.77 0.87
C ASN A 9 15.24 -3.16 0.52
N SER A 10 15.73 -4.16 1.23
CA SER A 10 15.19 -5.51 1.15
C SER A 10 13.80 -5.60 1.79
N ILE A 11 13.03 -6.60 1.37
CA ILE A 11 11.69 -6.86 1.87
C ILE A 11 11.60 -8.25 2.50
N THR A 12 10.72 -8.42 3.46
CA THR A 12 10.39 -9.72 4.06
C THR A 12 8.98 -10.12 3.70
N LEU A 13 8.82 -11.36 3.23
CA LEU A 13 7.52 -11.98 2.96
C LEU A 13 7.17 -12.93 4.11
N ARG A 14 6.03 -12.71 4.76
CA ARG A 14 5.52 -13.57 5.82
C ARG A 14 4.01 -13.69 5.71
N ASP A 15 3.48 -14.91 5.63
CA ASP A 15 2.04 -15.18 5.53
C ASP A 15 1.34 -14.42 4.38
N GLY A 16 2.02 -14.32 3.22
CA GLY A 16 1.52 -13.60 2.05
C GLY A 16 1.50 -12.08 2.19
N LYS A 17 2.08 -11.53 3.26
CA LYS A 17 2.23 -10.08 3.49
C LYS A 17 3.67 -9.63 3.27
N ILE A 18 3.81 -8.47 2.68
CA ILE A 18 5.10 -7.81 2.48
C ILE A 18 5.35 -6.89 3.66
N PHE A 19 6.52 -7.04 4.28
CA PHE A 19 7.06 -6.13 5.28
C PHE A 19 8.26 -5.43 4.63
N ASN A 20 8.17 -4.13 4.49
CA ASN A 20 9.20 -3.30 3.85
C ASN A 20 9.66 -2.15 4.76
N ASP A 21 9.31 -2.22 6.04
CA ASP A 21 9.69 -1.20 7.01
C ASP A 21 11.07 -1.50 7.65
N PRO A 22 11.75 -0.49 8.20
CA PRO A 22 13.07 -0.66 8.80
C PRO A 22 13.07 -1.34 10.19
N TYR A 23 11.90 -1.70 10.72
CA TYR A 23 11.75 -2.36 12.04
C TYR A 23 11.64 -3.87 11.91
N GLU A 24 11.38 -4.40 10.72
CA GLU A 24 11.50 -5.84 10.46
C GLU A 24 12.98 -6.23 10.50
N PRO A 25 13.41 -7.07 11.46
CA PRO A 25 14.84 -7.36 11.68
C PRO A 25 15.56 -7.98 10.49
N SER A 26 14.81 -8.61 9.59
CA SER A 26 15.35 -9.26 8.38
C SER A 26 15.54 -8.27 7.23
N ASN A 27 14.99 -7.06 7.33
CA ASN A 27 15.13 -6.05 6.29
C ASN A 27 16.42 -5.25 6.46
N THR A 28 17.06 -4.96 5.34
CA THR A 28 18.32 -4.22 5.31
C THR A 28 18.26 -3.07 4.31
N LEU A 29 19.02 -2.03 4.59
CA LEU A 29 19.26 -0.95 3.65
C LEU A 29 20.13 -1.47 2.52
N THR A 30 19.63 -1.47 1.30
CA THR A 30 20.32 -2.07 0.14
C THR A 30 21.19 -1.05 -0.59
N GLU A 31 20.62 0.07 -0.99
CA GLU A 31 21.31 1.14 -1.67
C GLU A 31 20.69 2.50 -1.32
N VAL A 32 21.48 3.56 -1.31
CA VAL A 32 21.00 4.96 -1.16
C VAL A 32 21.53 5.79 -2.30
N GLY A 33 20.64 6.42 -3.01
CA GLY A 33 20.95 7.41 -4.03
C GLY A 33 20.88 8.83 -3.50
N VAL A 34 21.83 9.67 -3.90
CA VAL A 34 21.85 11.10 -3.59
C VAL A 34 22.22 11.90 -4.83
N LEU A 35 21.38 12.87 -5.20
CA LEU A 35 21.63 13.82 -6.29
C LEU A 35 21.70 15.25 -5.74
N CYS A 36 22.78 15.92 -5.94
CA CYS A 36 22.91 17.35 -5.63
C CYS A 36 22.35 18.21 -6.77
N LEU A 37 21.27 18.93 -6.53
CA LEU A 37 20.66 19.78 -7.56
C LEU A 37 21.48 21.04 -7.87
N ASP A 38 22.39 21.43 -6.98
CA ASP A 38 23.20 22.64 -7.14
C ASP A 38 24.47 22.37 -7.96
N THR A 39 25.01 21.15 -7.92
CA THR A 39 26.26 20.78 -8.63
C THR A 39 26.04 19.74 -9.72
N GLY A 40 24.93 19.04 -9.71
CA GLY A 40 24.68 17.88 -10.57
C GLY A 40 25.41 16.60 -10.12
N GLU A 41 26.15 16.65 -9.00
CA GLU A 41 26.85 15.47 -8.48
C GLU A 41 25.86 14.42 -8.03
N LYS A 42 26.04 13.19 -8.50
CA LYS A 42 25.23 12.03 -8.16
C LYS A 42 26.12 10.98 -7.50
N ARG A 43 25.61 10.36 -6.45
CA ARG A 43 26.22 9.24 -5.74
C ARG A 43 25.21 8.15 -5.50
N LEU A 44 25.59 6.92 -5.85
CA LEU A 44 24.87 5.72 -5.56
C LEU A 44 25.72 4.93 -4.56
N LEU A 45 25.18 4.63 -3.40
CA LEU A 45 25.91 4.11 -2.26
C LEU A 45 25.32 2.75 -1.84
N PRO A 46 25.91 1.64 -2.28
CA PRO A 46 25.44 0.31 -1.87
C PRO A 46 25.82 0.01 -0.41
N PHE A 47 24.88 -0.53 0.37
CA PHE A 47 25.03 -0.95 1.75
C PHE A 47 24.99 -2.47 1.88
N ASP A 48 23.82 -3.07 1.76
CA ASP A 48 23.69 -4.53 1.84
C ASP A 48 23.16 -5.10 0.52
N HIS A 49 24.05 -5.17 -0.45
CA HIS A 49 23.76 -5.77 -1.74
C HIS A 49 24.72 -6.94 -2.02
N LYS A 50 24.21 -8.04 -2.61
CA LYS A 50 25.00 -9.27 -2.83
C LYS A 50 26.17 -9.09 -3.78
N GLU A 51 26.01 -8.27 -4.81
CA GLU A 51 27.05 -8.02 -5.83
C GLU A 51 27.97 -6.84 -5.51
N ALA A 52 27.66 -6.06 -4.47
CA ALA A 52 28.49 -4.91 -4.14
C ALA A 52 29.86 -5.34 -3.64
N THR A 53 30.92 -4.96 -4.37
CA THR A 53 32.31 -5.18 -3.99
C THR A 53 32.75 -4.26 -2.87
N GLU A 54 32.26 -3.01 -2.89
CA GLU A 54 32.43 -2.04 -1.82
C GLU A 54 31.06 -1.77 -1.18
N LYS A 55 30.95 -2.13 0.10
CA LYS A 55 29.73 -1.88 0.89
C LYS A 55 29.97 -0.71 1.82
N HIS A 56 29.16 0.32 1.68
CA HIS A 56 29.18 1.44 2.63
C HIS A 56 28.67 0.97 4.00
N LYS A 57 29.35 1.37 5.05
CA LYS A 57 28.94 1.13 6.45
C LYS A 57 28.50 2.44 7.07
N LYS A 58 27.67 2.35 8.10
CA LYS A 58 27.30 3.52 8.93
C LYS A 58 28.53 4.32 9.41
N SER A 59 29.66 3.64 9.64
CA SER A 59 30.90 4.24 10.08
C SER A 59 31.66 5.02 9.01
N ASP A 60 31.41 4.77 7.73
CA ASP A 60 32.19 5.38 6.64
C ASP A 60 31.76 6.81 6.30
N CYS A 61 30.69 7.27 6.91
CA CYS A 61 30.29 8.67 6.98
C CYS A 61 30.18 9.47 5.67
N VAL A 62 30.30 8.84 4.49
CA VAL A 62 30.13 9.57 3.21
C VAL A 62 28.72 10.13 3.13
N LEU A 63 27.71 9.28 3.33
CA LEU A 63 26.30 9.70 3.33
C LEU A 63 26.02 10.70 4.43
N GLN A 64 26.53 10.47 5.66
CA GLN A 64 26.34 11.43 6.75
C GLN A 64 26.95 12.81 6.44
N ARG A 65 28.15 12.86 5.89
CA ARG A 65 28.77 14.12 5.46
C ARG A 65 27.96 14.83 4.38
N MET A 66 27.34 14.08 3.47
CA MET A 66 26.44 14.64 2.46
C MET A 66 25.19 15.22 3.12
N LEU A 67 24.59 14.51 4.07
CA LEU A 67 23.41 14.97 4.83
C LEU A 67 23.75 16.20 5.68
N ASP A 68 24.89 16.24 6.36
CA ASP A 68 25.34 17.39 7.18
C ASP A 68 25.51 18.66 6.35
N ASN A 69 25.89 18.51 5.07
CA ASN A 69 26.02 19.61 4.12
C ASN A 69 24.74 19.87 3.29
N THR A 70 23.61 19.31 3.70
CA THR A 70 22.31 19.48 3.03
C THR A 70 21.47 20.49 3.76
N THR A 71 21.04 21.54 3.07
CA THR A 71 20.12 22.56 3.61
C THR A 71 18.67 22.18 3.34
N LEU A 72 18.40 21.53 2.21
CA LEU A 72 17.08 21.03 1.85
C LEU A 72 17.20 19.60 1.32
N LEU A 73 16.58 18.67 2.02
CA LEU A 73 16.47 17.26 1.58
C LEU A 73 15.16 17.07 0.85
N ILE A 74 15.23 16.52 -0.35
CA ILE A 74 14.12 16.36 -1.27
C ILE A 74 13.92 14.87 -1.50
N GLY A 75 12.67 14.41 -1.52
CA GLY A 75 12.32 13.03 -1.87
C GLY A 75 10.87 12.91 -2.34
N HIS A 76 10.48 11.72 -2.74
CA HIS A 76 9.09 11.41 -3.10
C HIS A 76 8.52 10.41 -2.09
N ASN A 77 7.54 10.81 -1.27
CA ASN A 77 7.15 10.09 -0.05
C ASN A 77 8.30 9.99 0.96
N LEU A 78 8.96 11.11 1.16
CA LEU A 78 10.21 11.25 1.93
C LEU A 78 10.12 10.71 3.37
N GLN A 79 8.91 10.56 3.89
CA GLN A 79 8.70 9.89 5.19
C GLN A 79 9.33 8.50 5.22
N TYR A 80 9.24 7.77 4.12
CA TYR A 80 9.80 6.44 3.99
C TYR A 80 11.33 6.46 4.05
N ASP A 81 11.97 7.30 3.25
CA ASP A 81 13.42 7.43 3.19
C ASP A 81 13.99 7.91 4.52
N LEU A 82 13.37 8.90 5.15
CA LEU A 82 13.77 9.39 6.47
C LEU A 82 13.71 8.29 7.54
N ALA A 83 12.66 7.47 7.52
CA ALA A 83 12.55 6.35 8.47
C ALA A 83 13.71 5.36 8.29
N TRP A 84 14.04 4.99 7.06
CA TRP A 84 15.16 4.12 6.76
C TRP A 84 16.51 4.73 7.13
N LEU A 85 16.75 5.99 6.79
CA LEU A 85 17.98 6.70 7.16
C LEU A 85 18.14 6.77 8.68
N TRP A 86 17.11 7.20 9.41
CA TRP A 86 17.19 7.33 10.86
C TRP A 86 17.28 5.98 11.58
N ALA A 87 16.54 4.96 11.15
CA ALA A 87 16.65 3.61 11.70
C ALA A 87 18.05 3.01 11.50
N ASN A 88 18.71 3.39 10.40
CA ASN A 88 20.10 3.04 10.13
C ASN A 88 21.10 3.97 10.83
N GLY A 89 20.68 4.90 11.67
CA GLY A 89 21.53 5.75 12.52
C GLY A 89 22.10 6.96 11.81
N PHE A 90 21.70 7.27 10.57
CA PHE A 90 21.97 8.54 9.92
C PHE A 90 21.13 9.64 10.58
N LYS A 91 21.65 10.87 10.54
CA LYS A 91 21.01 12.03 11.16
C LYS A 91 20.75 13.09 10.12
N TYR A 92 19.57 13.64 10.12
CA TYR A 92 19.20 14.80 9.34
C TYR A 92 18.13 15.62 10.07
N ASP A 93 18.41 16.87 10.33
CA ASP A 93 17.50 17.81 11.01
C ASP A 93 17.17 19.06 10.17
N GLY A 94 17.74 19.17 8.97
CA GLY A 94 17.49 20.28 8.04
C GLY A 94 16.06 20.31 7.51
N ASP A 95 15.80 21.25 6.62
CA ASP A 95 14.50 21.37 5.95
C ASP A 95 14.27 20.22 4.97
N ILE A 96 13.01 19.86 4.78
CA ILE A 96 12.61 18.80 3.85
C ILE A 96 11.63 19.31 2.80
N TYR A 97 11.63 18.64 1.66
CA TYR A 97 10.65 18.83 0.60
C TYR A 97 10.18 17.47 0.10
N ASP A 98 8.91 17.18 0.29
CA ASP A 98 8.29 15.94 -0.19
C ASP A 98 7.47 16.24 -1.45
N THR A 99 7.92 15.72 -2.60
CA THR A 99 7.27 15.97 -3.88
C THR A 99 5.89 15.34 -4.00
N MET A 100 5.63 14.22 -3.29
CA MET A 100 4.31 13.62 -3.23
C MET A 100 3.32 14.51 -2.47
N LEU A 101 3.73 15.05 -1.32
CA LEU A 101 2.92 16.00 -0.54
C LEU A 101 2.75 17.33 -1.29
N ALA A 102 3.76 17.78 -2.02
CA ALA A 102 3.67 18.96 -2.87
C ALA A 102 2.59 18.79 -3.95
N GLU A 103 2.60 17.65 -4.67
CA GLU A 103 1.57 17.30 -5.64
C GLU A 103 0.18 17.25 -5.01
N TYR A 104 0.06 16.59 -3.85
CA TYR A 104 -1.21 16.51 -3.13
C TYR A 104 -1.81 17.89 -2.84
N LEU A 105 -0.99 18.84 -2.38
CA LEU A 105 -1.44 20.20 -2.09
C LEU A 105 -1.85 20.96 -3.37
N LEU A 106 -1.05 20.83 -4.43
CA LEU A 106 -1.32 21.49 -5.72
C LEU A 106 -2.58 20.95 -6.40
N LEU A 107 -2.92 19.70 -6.19
CA LEU A 107 -4.15 19.07 -6.69
C LEU A 107 -5.42 19.59 -5.99
N ARG A 108 -5.31 20.28 -4.86
CA ARG A 108 -6.45 20.95 -4.18
C ARG A 108 -7.66 20.05 -3.96
N GLY A 109 -7.43 18.81 -3.52
CA GLY A 109 -8.50 17.84 -3.25
C GLY A 109 -8.94 16.99 -4.44
N GLN A 110 -8.39 17.19 -5.62
CA GLN A 110 -8.62 16.29 -6.73
C GLN A 110 -7.98 14.93 -6.42
N LYS A 111 -8.75 13.86 -6.57
CA LYS A 111 -8.30 12.49 -6.34
C LYS A 111 -7.54 11.99 -7.56
N GLN A 112 -6.25 12.26 -7.61
CA GLN A 112 -5.34 11.76 -8.64
C GLN A 112 -4.28 10.85 -8.01
N PRO A 113 -3.75 9.86 -8.73
CA PRO A 113 -2.64 9.04 -8.26
C PRO A 113 -1.40 9.89 -7.98
N LEU A 114 -0.70 9.57 -6.89
CA LEU A 114 0.46 10.34 -6.40
C LEU A 114 1.78 9.55 -6.48
N SER A 115 1.83 8.38 -7.12
CA SER A 115 3.11 7.71 -7.37
C SER A 115 4.02 8.59 -8.23
N LEU A 116 5.33 8.44 -8.07
CA LEU A 116 6.33 9.23 -8.80
C LEU A 116 6.08 9.17 -10.32
N GLU A 117 5.87 7.96 -10.85
CA GLU A 117 5.51 7.73 -12.24
C GLU A 117 4.28 8.54 -12.69
N GLN A 118 3.19 8.49 -11.93
CA GLN A 118 1.94 9.18 -12.31
C GLN A 118 2.07 10.70 -12.20
N CYS A 119 2.86 11.19 -11.25
CA CYS A 119 3.20 12.60 -11.15
C CYS A 119 4.06 13.05 -12.33
N ALA A 120 5.06 12.26 -12.73
CA ALA A 120 5.92 12.54 -13.87
C ALA A 120 5.13 12.57 -15.18
N ILE A 121 4.27 11.57 -15.41
CA ILE A 121 3.39 11.51 -16.59
C ILE A 121 2.47 12.73 -16.65
N ARG A 122 1.80 13.07 -15.57
CA ARG A 122 0.88 14.21 -15.47
C ARG A 122 1.56 15.52 -15.79
N ARG A 123 2.83 15.65 -15.44
CA ARG A 123 3.63 16.86 -15.68
C ARG A 123 4.44 16.82 -16.97
N ASN A 124 4.35 15.73 -17.72
CA ASN A 124 5.13 15.53 -18.94
C ASN A 124 6.63 15.79 -18.73
N LEU A 125 7.17 15.20 -17.64
CA LEU A 125 8.58 15.35 -17.31
C LEU A 125 9.45 14.51 -18.25
N GLN A 126 10.71 14.95 -18.47
CA GLN A 126 11.68 14.25 -19.29
C GLN A 126 12.05 12.88 -18.69
N TYR A 127 12.14 12.79 -17.36
CA TYR A 127 12.48 11.57 -16.63
C TYR A 127 11.20 10.93 -16.09
N GLN A 128 11.03 9.64 -16.32
CA GLN A 128 9.89 8.85 -15.87
C GLN A 128 10.40 7.61 -15.13
N LYS A 129 9.57 7.08 -14.24
CA LYS A 129 9.90 5.87 -13.50
C LYS A 129 10.00 4.67 -14.43
N ASP A 130 11.07 3.89 -14.28
CA ASP A 130 11.26 2.62 -14.98
C ASP A 130 10.58 1.48 -14.20
N ASP A 131 9.91 0.58 -14.91
CA ASP A 131 9.21 -0.58 -14.35
C ASP A 131 10.06 -1.87 -14.32
N THR A 132 11.34 -1.79 -14.60
CA THR A 132 12.25 -2.94 -14.72
C THR A 132 12.23 -3.80 -13.45
N LEU A 133 12.24 -3.19 -12.27
CA LEU A 133 12.25 -3.92 -10.99
C LEU A 133 10.98 -4.75 -10.76
N LYS A 134 9.83 -4.35 -11.30
CA LYS A 134 8.58 -5.11 -11.15
C LYS A 134 8.69 -6.53 -11.72
N ALA A 135 9.50 -6.72 -12.75
CA ALA A 135 9.73 -8.03 -13.35
C ALA A 135 10.52 -8.96 -12.42
N TYR A 136 11.49 -8.42 -11.69
CA TYR A 136 12.28 -9.16 -10.70
C TYR A 136 11.43 -9.56 -9.49
N TYR A 137 10.65 -8.63 -8.93
CA TYR A 137 9.75 -8.94 -7.82
C TYR A 137 8.71 -10.01 -8.15
N LYS A 138 8.19 -10.01 -9.39
CA LYS A 138 7.29 -11.08 -9.87
C LYS A 138 7.95 -12.45 -9.96
N LYS A 139 9.27 -12.49 -10.17
CA LYS A 139 10.06 -13.73 -10.16
C LYS A 139 10.49 -14.15 -8.74
N GLY A 140 10.14 -13.36 -7.71
CA GLY A 140 10.44 -13.64 -6.31
C GLY A 140 11.81 -13.15 -5.84
N TYR A 141 12.51 -12.33 -6.62
CA TYR A 141 13.76 -11.71 -6.17
C TYR A 141 13.51 -10.69 -5.07
N ASN A 142 14.40 -10.63 -4.11
CA ASN A 142 14.47 -9.54 -3.15
C ASN A 142 15.31 -8.39 -3.73
N THR A 143 15.15 -7.17 -3.23
CA THR A 143 15.86 -5.99 -3.76
C THR A 143 17.38 -6.17 -3.78
N ASN A 144 17.96 -6.78 -2.74
CA ASN A 144 19.41 -7.03 -2.65
C ASN A 144 19.91 -8.20 -3.52
N GLU A 145 19.02 -8.84 -4.29
CA GLU A 145 19.29 -9.92 -5.23
C GLU A 145 19.14 -9.50 -6.69
N ILE A 146 18.57 -8.33 -6.93
CA ILE A 146 18.45 -7.75 -8.27
C ILE A 146 19.87 -7.34 -8.74
N PRO A 147 20.24 -7.52 -10.01
CA PRO A 147 21.54 -7.05 -10.49
C PRO A 147 21.80 -5.60 -10.09
N LEU A 148 22.99 -5.33 -9.53
CA LEU A 148 23.29 -4.03 -8.94
C LEU A 148 23.23 -2.89 -9.95
N ASP A 149 23.65 -3.15 -11.18
CA ASP A 149 23.60 -2.18 -12.26
C ASP A 149 22.17 -1.79 -12.64
N GLU A 150 21.24 -2.75 -12.65
CA GLU A 150 19.81 -2.48 -12.91
C GLU A 150 19.16 -1.76 -11.72
N LEU A 151 19.47 -2.16 -10.49
CA LEU A 151 18.97 -1.48 -9.29
C LEU A 151 19.47 -0.03 -9.24
N SER A 152 20.77 0.17 -9.45
CA SER A 152 21.40 1.49 -9.47
C SER A 152 20.85 2.37 -10.61
N HIS A 153 20.59 1.79 -11.78
CA HIS A 153 19.98 2.51 -12.88
C HIS A 153 18.55 2.97 -12.55
N TYR A 154 17.74 2.08 -11.95
CA TYR A 154 16.41 2.41 -11.47
C TYR A 154 16.44 3.55 -10.43
N LEU A 155 17.31 3.43 -9.42
CA LEU A 155 17.50 4.44 -8.38
C LEU A 155 17.93 5.80 -8.97
N GLU A 156 18.79 5.77 -9.98
CA GLU A 156 19.17 6.98 -10.72
C GLU A 156 17.97 7.67 -11.39
N TYR A 157 17.09 6.88 -12.04
CA TYR A 157 15.88 7.41 -12.65
C TYR A 157 14.94 8.05 -11.63
N ASP A 158 14.77 7.41 -10.47
CA ASP A 158 13.92 7.95 -9.40
C ASP A 158 14.47 9.26 -8.83
N LEU A 159 15.79 9.37 -8.66
CA LEU A 159 16.45 10.62 -8.26
C LEU A 159 16.25 11.75 -9.25
N LEU A 160 16.48 11.48 -10.53
CA LEU A 160 16.34 12.47 -11.60
C LEU A 160 14.88 12.93 -11.74
N THR A 161 13.95 11.96 -11.76
CA THR A 161 12.51 12.24 -11.85
C THR A 161 12.02 13.06 -10.66
N THR A 162 12.46 12.70 -9.44
CA THR A 162 12.13 13.45 -8.22
C THR A 162 12.71 14.86 -8.25
N GLY A 163 13.92 15.02 -8.77
CA GLY A 163 14.56 16.32 -8.93
C GLY A 163 13.82 17.25 -9.92
N GLU A 164 13.37 16.70 -11.05
CA GLU A 164 12.55 17.45 -12.03
C GLU A 164 11.17 17.77 -11.46
N LEU A 165 10.55 16.82 -10.73
CA LEU A 165 9.27 17.04 -10.07
C LEU A 165 9.35 18.12 -9.00
N TYR A 166 10.44 18.16 -8.22
CA TYR A 166 10.71 19.25 -7.28
C TYR A 166 10.73 20.61 -7.98
N LYS A 167 11.50 20.75 -9.07
CA LYS A 167 11.60 22.01 -9.82
C LYS A 167 10.24 22.46 -10.34
N ALA A 168 9.45 21.55 -10.90
CA ALA A 168 8.13 21.83 -11.45
C ALA A 168 7.14 22.26 -10.35
N THR A 169 7.10 21.53 -9.22
CA THR A 169 6.18 21.85 -8.12
C THR A 169 6.57 23.13 -7.40
N GLU A 170 7.86 23.41 -7.23
CA GLU A 170 8.33 24.67 -6.62
C GLU A 170 8.02 25.88 -7.52
N ALA A 171 8.13 25.72 -8.85
CA ALA A 171 7.70 26.75 -9.78
C ALA A 171 6.20 27.05 -9.63
N ASP A 172 5.35 26.03 -9.49
CA ASP A 172 3.92 26.22 -9.26
C ASP A 172 3.60 26.92 -7.94
N PHE A 173 4.30 26.57 -6.86
CA PHE A 173 4.14 27.26 -5.57
C PHE A 173 4.59 28.71 -5.63
N SER A 174 5.48 29.07 -6.53
CA SER A 174 5.97 30.43 -6.72
C SER A 174 4.95 31.33 -7.42
N THR A 175 3.92 30.76 -8.05
CA THR A 175 2.88 31.53 -8.75
C THR A 175 1.96 32.30 -7.76
N PRO A 176 1.39 33.44 -8.18
CA PRO A 176 0.40 34.17 -7.35
C PRO A 176 -0.83 33.29 -7.03
N ALA A 177 -1.25 32.43 -7.93
CA ALA A 177 -2.40 31.51 -7.77
C ALA A 177 -2.19 30.52 -6.61
N SER A 178 -0.96 30.23 -6.25
CA SER A 178 -0.60 29.29 -5.17
C SER A 178 -0.16 29.98 -3.88
N ALA A 179 -0.29 31.32 -3.78
CA ALA A 179 0.16 32.08 -2.62
C ALA A 179 -0.36 31.54 -1.28
N SER A 180 -1.65 31.18 -1.23
CA SER A 180 -2.28 30.62 -0.03
C SER A 180 -1.76 29.22 0.33
N LEU A 181 -1.21 28.47 -0.62
CA LEU A 181 -0.69 27.13 -0.39
C LEU A 181 0.73 27.13 0.19
N ARG A 182 1.47 28.23 0.08
CA ARG A 182 2.86 28.28 0.58
C ARG A 182 2.96 28.06 2.09
N ALA A 183 2.12 28.72 2.87
CA ALA A 183 2.09 28.51 4.32
C ALA A 183 1.66 27.10 4.69
N VAL A 184 0.68 26.55 3.95
CA VAL A 184 0.23 25.15 4.14
C VAL A 184 1.35 24.18 3.79
N LYS A 185 2.10 24.41 2.71
CA LYS A 185 3.28 23.62 2.30
C LYS A 185 4.29 23.54 3.46
N ASP A 186 4.68 24.69 4.02
CA ASP A 186 5.68 24.76 5.07
C ASP A 186 5.25 23.99 6.33
N VAL A 187 4.00 24.14 6.74
CA VAL A 187 3.44 23.38 7.87
C VAL A 187 3.42 21.90 7.55
N THR A 188 2.98 21.51 6.35
CA THR A 188 2.86 20.12 5.93
C THR A 188 4.21 19.39 5.96
N PHE A 189 5.25 20.02 5.44
CA PHE A 189 6.58 19.40 5.41
C PHE A 189 7.18 19.26 6.81
N ARG A 190 7.05 20.28 7.66
CA ARG A 190 7.46 20.17 9.07
C ARG A 190 6.69 19.08 9.80
N THR A 191 5.38 18.98 9.57
CA THR A 191 4.54 17.96 10.14
C THR A 191 4.94 16.55 9.67
N CYS A 192 5.27 16.36 8.39
CA CYS A 192 5.77 15.12 7.85
C CYS A 192 6.97 14.60 8.66
N LYS A 193 7.97 15.48 8.92
CA LYS A 193 9.15 15.14 9.70
C LYS A 193 8.81 14.72 11.14
N VAL A 194 7.85 15.41 11.77
CA VAL A 194 7.36 15.05 13.13
C VAL A 194 6.64 13.72 13.12
N LEU A 195 5.75 13.49 12.14
CA LEU A 195 5.01 12.24 12.02
C LEU A 195 5.93 11.04 11.77
N THR A 196 6.99 11.23 10.99
CA THR A 196 8.01 10.18 10.82
C THR A 196 8.65 9.79 12.16
N ARG A 197 9.05 10.79 12.97
CA ARG A 197 9.59 10.53 14.32
C ARG A 197 8.59 9.84 15.24
N MET A 198 7.33 10.26 15.20
CA MET A 198 6.25 9.61 15.97
C MET A 198 6.06 8.16 15.54
N SER A 199 6.06 7.87 14.24
CA SER A 199 5.97 6.51 13.71
C SER A 199 7.16 5.65 14.16
N MET A 200 8.36 6.23 14.19
CA MET A 200 9.56 5.55 14.68
C MET A 200 9.54 5.29 16.18
N ALA A 201 9.01 6.21 16.97
CA ALA A 201 8.86 6.01 18.40
C ALA A 201 7.84 4.90 18.71
N GLY A 202 6.86 4.72 17.82
CA GLY A 202 5.79 3.73 17.97
C GLY A 202 4.85 4.02 19.12
N ILE A 203 4.02 3.05 19.45
CA ILE A 203 3.13 3.08 20.61
C ILE A 203 3.34 1.84 21.46
N ARG A 204 3.26 2.02 22.76
CA ARG A 204 3.31 0.88 23.67
C ARG A 204 2.00 0.11 23.62
N VAL A 205 2.09 -1.18 23.34
CA VAL A 205 0.94 -2.10 23.35
C VAL A 205 1.04 -3.02 24.56
N ASP A 206 -0.04 -3.10 25.34
CA ASP A 206 -0.18 -4.13 26.36
C ASP A 206 -0.57 -5.45 25.68
N ARG A 207 0.40 -6.37 25.62
CA ARG A 207 0.22 -7.66 24.95
C ARG A 207 -0.86 -8.50 25.63
N HIS A 208 -0.92 -8.51 26.97
CA HIS A 208 -1.91 -9.30 27.69
C HIS A 208 -3.33 -8.76 27.48
N ALA A 209 -3.50 -7.44 27.52
CA ALA A 209 -4.78 -6.83 27.19
C ALA A 209 -5.21 -7.12 25.74
N LEU A 210 -4.27 -7.07 24.81
CA LEU A 210 -4.53 -7.38 23.39
C LEU A 210 -4.96 -8.84 23.19
N GLU A 211 -4.27 -9.80 23.83
CA GLU A 211 -4.61 -11.22 23.78
C GLU A 211 -6.00 -11.47 24.37
N HIS A 212 -6.31 -10.88 25.51
CA HIS A 212 -7.63 -10.99 26.13
C HIS A 212 -8.75 -10.44 25.24
N VAL A 213 -8.50 -9.27 24.61
CA VAL A 213 -9.45 -8.66 23.66
C VAL A 213 -9.63 -9.54 22.42
N ARG A 214 -8.53 -10.06 21.86
CA ARG A 214 -8.57 -11.01 20.74
C ARG A 214 -9.43 -12.22 21.05
N ASP A 215 -9.17 -12.88 22.19
CA ASP A 215 -9.86 -14.11 22.57
C ASP A 215 -11.36 -13.86 22.83
N ARG A 216 -11.71 -12.65 23.33
CA ARG A 216 -13.10 -12.24 23.44
C ARG A 216 -13.77 -12.06 22.08
N PHE A 217 -13.14 -11.33 21.17
CA PHE A 217 -13.68 -11.09 19.84
C PHE A 217 -13.75 -12.37 19.00
N GLU A 218 -12.81 -13.29 19.16
CA GLU A 218 -12.87 -14.58 18.47
C GLU A 218 -14.07 -15.42 18.93
N ARG A 219 -14.39 -15.41 20.23
CA ARG A 219 -15.59 -16.08 20.77
C ARG A 219 -16.86 -15.43 20.23
N GLU A 220 -16.99 -14.12 20.37
CA GLU A 220 -18.15 -13.36 19.85
C GLU A 220 -18.34 -13.56 18.35
N ARG A 221 -17.24 -13.52 17.59
CA ARG A 221 -17.25 -13.77 16.15
C ARG A 221 -17.76 -15.18 15.83
N LYS A 222 -17.30 -16.19 16.58
CA LYS A 222 -17.74 -17.57 16.38
C LYS A 222 -19.23 -17.70 16.66
N GLU A 223 -19.73 -17.18 17.77
CA GLU A 223 -21.15 -17.21 18.11
C GLU A 223 -22.02 -16.52 17.06
N ILE A 224 -21.59 -15.36 16.55
CA ILE A 224 -22.30 -14.66 15.49
C ILE A 224 -22.28 -15.48 14.20
N LEU A 225 -21.13 -16.06 13.85
CA LEU A 225 -20.97 -16.85 12.64
C LEU A 225 -21.86 -18.10 12.70
N ASP A 226 -21.88 -18.79 13.82
CA ASP A 226 -22.72 -19.98 14.03
C ASP A 226 -24.23 -19.65 13.89
N ARG A 227 -24.66 -18.51 14.44
CA ARG A 227 -26.05 -18.01 14.26
C ARG A 227 -26.35 -17.68 12.80
N LEU A 228 -25.45 -16.97 12.13
CA LEU A 228 -25.64 -16.64 10.70
C LEU A 228 -25.69 -17.87 9.83
N GLN A 229 -24.83 -18.87 10.09
CA GLN A 229 -24.85 -20.13 9.37
C GLN A 229 -26.11 -20.93 9.62
N ALA A 230 -26.63 -20.93 10.87
CA ALA A 230 -27.91 -21.57 11.18
C ALA A 230 -29.06 -20.92 10.39
N THR A 231 -29.16 -19.59 10.44
CA THR A 231 -30.16 -18.85 9.67
C THR A 231 -30.02 -19.07 8.15
N THR A 232 -28.78 -19.09 7.66
CA THR A 232 -28.54 -19.35 6.24
C THR A 232 -28.99 -20.76 5.85
N ARG A 233 -28.75 -21.77 6.71
CA ARG A 233 -29.22 -23.14 6.47
C ARG A 233 -30.75 -23.26 6.46
N GLU A 234 -31.42 -22.52 7.31
CA GLU A 234 -32.90 -22.46 7.29
C GLU A 234 -33.42 -21.89 5.99
N LEU A 235 -32.77 -20.85 5.46
CA LEU A 235 -33.20 -20.16 4.23
C LEU A 235 -32.77 -20.85 2.95
N MET A 236 -31.55 -21.39 2.91
CA MET A 236 -30.92 -21.92 1.70
C MET A 236 -30.75 -23.44 1.73
N GLY A 237 -31.24 -24.10 2.78
CA GLY A 237 -31.04 -25.56 2.98
C GLY A 237 -29.58 -25.90 3.22
N GLY A 238 -29.12 -27.06 2.73
CA GLY A 238 -27.73 -27.50 2.86
C GLY A 238 -26.73 -26.78 1.97
N THR A 239 -27.14 -25.73 1.26
CA THR A 239 -26.29 -24.95 0.37
C THR A 239 -25.26 -24.16 1.17
N PRO A 240 -23.94 -24.38 0.97
CA PRO A 240 -22.95 -23.55 1.61
C PRO A 240 -22.95 -22.15 0.99
N ILE A 241 -23.05 -21.16 1.85
CA ILE A 241 -22.99 -19.76 1.45
C ILE A 241 -21.74 -19.14 2.03
N ASN A 242 -20.94 -18.50 1.18
CA ASN A 242 -19.82 -17.69 1.62
C ASN A 242 -20.34 -16.32 2.11
N LEU A 243 -20.39 -16.16 3.43
CA LEU A 243 -20.86 -14.93 4.07
C LEU A 243 -19.99 -13.70 3.76
N ASN A 244 -18.76 -13.89 3.24
CA ASN A 244 -17.89 -12.80 2.80
C ASN A 244 -18.13 -12.39 1.34
N SER A 245 -18.97 -13.10 0.59
CA SER A 245 -19.33 -12.76 -0.77
C SER A 245 -20.58 -11.86 -0.79
N PRO A 246 -20.47 -10.60 -1.20
CA PRO A 246 -21.63 -9.70 -1.32
C PRO A 246 -22.72 -10.25 -2.24
N GLU A 247 -22.31 -10.95 -3.29
CA GLU A 247 -23.22 -11.58 -4.25
C GLU A 247 -24.01 -12.73 -3.61
N GLN A 248 -23.32 -13.67 -2.95
CA GLN A 248 -23.99 -14.79 -2.28
C GLN A 248 -24.85 -14.29 -1.10
N MET A 249 -24.42 -13.29 -0.38
CA MET A 249 -25.24 -12.63 0.63
C MET A 249 -26.50 -12.00 0.04
N SER A 250 -26.41 -11.44 -1.17
CA SER A 250 -27.60 -10.90 -1.84
C SER A 250 -28.60 -11.99 -2.23
N TRP A 251 -28.15 -13.21 -2.50
CA TRP A 251 -29.07 -14.34 -2.73
C TRP A 251 -29.85 -14.69 -1.47
N VAL A 252 -29.20 -14.69 -0.32
CA VAL A 252 -29.84 -14.95 0.97
C VAL A 252 -30.82 -13.83 1.33
N ILE A 253 -30.35 -12.58 1.31
CA ILE A 253 -31.12 -11.42 1.78
C ILE A 253 -32.33 -11.13 0.87
N PHE A 254 -32.11 -11.19 -0.45
CA PHE A 254 -33.12 -10.81 -1.44
C PHE A 254 -33.80 -12.01 -2.12
N SER A 255 -33.52 -13.24 -1.66
CA SER A 255 -33.99 -14.47 -2.28
C SER A 255 -33.75 -14.49 -3.80
N ARG A 256 -32.60 -14.02 -4.26
CA ARG A 256 -32.25 -13.98 -5.67
C ARG A 256 -31.85 -15.35 -6.17
N LYS A 257 -32.26 -15.67 -7.39
CA LYS A 257 -31.77 -16.83 -8.10
C LYS A 257 -30.41 -16.48 -8.70
N PRO A 258 -29.36 -17.31 -8.54
CA PRO A 258 -28.13 -17.20 -9.30
C PRO A 258 -28.43 -17.24 -10.81
N ASN A 259 -27.83 -16.33 -11.56
CA ASN A 259 -28.10 -16.18 -12.99
C ASN A 259 -27.47 -17.28 -13.83
N ASP A 260 -26.39 -17.91 -13.36
CA ASP A 260 -25.64 -18.93 -14.07
C ASP A 260 -25.53 -20.24 -13.28
N LYS A 261 -25.74 -21.36 -14.00
CA LYS A 261 -25.54 -22.70 -13.42
C LYS A 261 -24.09 -22.97 -13.04
N LYS A 262 -23.13 -22.31 -13.69
CA LYS A 262 -21.70 -22.42 -13.40
C LYS A 262 -21.35 -21.86 -12.02
N GLU A 263 -21.96 -20.77 -11.61
CA GLU A 263 -21.82 -20.21 -10.26
C GLU A 263 -22.27 -21.16 -9.17
N TRP A 264 -23.27 -21.99 -9.46
CA TRP A 264 -23.73 -23.02 -8.53
C TRP A 264 -22.76 -24.18 -8.40
N VAL A 265 -22.03 -24.53 -9.46
CA VAL A 265 -21.01 -25.59 -9.42
C VAL A 265 -19.87 -25.17 -8.48
N ASP A 266 -19.43 -23.92 -8.55
CA ASP A 266 -18.36 -23.39 -7.69
C ASP A 266 -18.78 -23.35 -6.20
N ILE A 267 -20.07 -23.19 -5.93
CA ILE A 267 -20.62 -23.21 -4.56
C ILE A 267 -20.75 -24.63 -4.01
N PHE A 268 -20.95 -25.62 -4.88
CA PHE A 268 -21.24 -27.03 -4.51
C PHE A 268 -20.10 -28.00 -4.89
N GLU A 269 -18.85 -27.56 -4.81
CA GLU A 269 -17.66 -28.34 -5.17
C GLU A 269 -17.58 -29.75 -4.59
N TYR A 270 -18.24 -30.00 -3.46
CA TYR A 270 -18.21 -31.30 -2.76
C TYR A 270 -19.38 -32.25 -3.11
N VAL A 271 -20.23 -31.85 -4.03
CA VAL A 271 -21.42 -32.65 -4.42
C VAL A 271 -21.20 -33.22 -5.80
N ASP A 272 -21.36 -34.52 -5.96
CA ASP A 272 -21.32 -35.16 -7.27
C ASP A 272 -22.43 -34.63 -8.20
N ASP A 273 -22.31 -34.89 -9.49
CA ASP A 273 -23.24 -34.35 -10.51
C ASP A 273 -24.70 -34.63 -10.20
N LYS A 274 -25.02 -35.82 -9.60
CA LYS A 274 -26.37 -36.18 -9.25
C LYS A 274 -26.85 -35.42 -8.00
N GLY A 275 -26.03 -35.42 -6.96
CA GLY A 275 -26.32 -34.70 -5.72
C GLY A 275 -26.43 -33.22 -5.95
N PHE A 276 -25.57 -32.64 -6.84
CA PHE A 276 -25.65 -31.25 -7.26
C PHE A 276 -26.99 -30.91 -7.91
N LYS A 277 -27.45 -31.75 -8.89
CA LYS A 277 -28.74 -31.53 -9.56
C LYS A 277 -29.92 -31.59 -8.58
N ASP A 278 -29.87 -32.51 -7.64
CA ASP A 278 -30.91 -32.66 -6.63
C ASP A 278 -30.90 -31.47 -5.62
N ALA A 279 -29.71 -31.01 -5.20
CA ALA A 279 -29.55 -29.88 -4.33
C ALA A 279 -30.02 -28.57 -5.00
N VAL A 280 -29.63 -28.31 -6.25
CA VAL A 280 -30.09 -27.16 -7.03
C VAL A 280 -31.61 -27.18 -7.19
N LYS A 281 -32.21 -28.32 -7.52
CA LYS A 281 -33.65 -28.47 -7.67
C LYS A 281 -34.40 -28.19 -6.35
N LYS A 282 -33.88 -28.71 -5.24
CA LYS A 282 -34.43 -28.48 -3.90
C LYS A 282 -34.35 -27.02 -3.49
N ASN A 283 -33.17 -26.41 -3.62
CA ASN A 283 -32.91 -25.02 -3.22
C ASN A 283 -33.64 -24.03 -4.13
N SER A 284 -33.70 -24.27 -5.44
CA SER A 284 -34.49 -23.45 -6.35
C SER A 284 -35.96 -23.43 -5.94
N LYS A 285 -36.54 -24.59 -5.56
CA LYS A 285 -37.91 -24.65 -5.10
C LYS A 285 -38.11 -23.88 -3.79
N MET A 286 -37.18 -23.98 -2.86
CA MET A 286 -37.24 -23.26 -1.58
C MET A 286 -37.17 -21.74 -1.79
N ILE A 287 -36.17 -21.27 -2.52
CA ILE A 287 -35.97 -19.84 -2.81
C ILE A 287 -37.21 -19.27 -3.51
N PHE A 288 -37.74 -19.96 -4.50
CA PHE A 288 -38.94 -19.49 -5.22
C PHE A 288 -40.21 -19.56 -4.39
N LYS A 289 -40.37 -20.58 -3.56
CA LYS A 289 -41.53 -20.74 -2.69
C LYS A 289 -41.55 -19.65 -1.63
N THR A 290 -40.40 -19.32 -1.06
CA THR A 290 -40.23 -18.23 -0.10
C THR A 290 -40.50 -16.88 -0.77
N LYS A 291 -40.00 -16.69 -2.00
CA LYS A 291 -40.18 -15.44 -2.75
C LYS A 291 -41.61 -15.18 -3.16
N ALA A 292 -42.35 -16.23 -3.49
CA ALA A 292 -43.75 -16.11 -3.93
C ALA A 292 -44.75 -15.94 -2.76
N SER A 293 -44.40 -16.43 -1.55
CA SER A 293 -45.35 -16.59 -0.46
C SER A 293 -45.16 -15.63 0.71
N THR A 294 -44.05 -14.90 0.82
CA THR A 294 -43.72 -14.26 2.11
C THR A 294 -43.41 -12.76 2.10
N CYS A 295 -43.46 -12.09 0.97
CA CYS A 295 -43.31 -10.64 1.00
C CYS A 295 -44.54 -9.94 0.52
N PRO A 296 -45.47 -9.60 1.43
CA PRO A 296 -46.68 -8.82 1.07
C PRO A 296 -46.35 -7.40 0.57
N ASN A 297 -45.15 -6.87 0.92
CA ASN A 297 -44.75 -5.53 0.56
C ASN A 297 -44.10 -5.40 -0.82
N CYS A 298 -43.43 -6.46 -1.32
CA CYS A 298 -42.77 -6.39 -2.61
C CYS A 298 -43.37 -7.32 -3.67
N ASN A 299 -44.38 -8.11 -3.30
CA ASN A 299 -45.07 -9.04 -4.21
C ASN A 299 -44.10 -9.96 -4.98
N GLY A 300 -43.04 -10.41 -4.31
CA GLY A 300 -42.01 -11.27 -4.87
C GLY A 300 -40.96 -10.56 -5.74
N ARG A 301 -40.97 -9.25 -5.85
CA ARG A 301 -40.01 -8.47 -6.67
C ARG A 301 -38.67 -8.23 -5.99
N GLY A 302 -38.52 -8.56 -4.69
CA GLY A 302 -37.26 -8.42 -3.94
C GLY A 302 -36.83 -6.98 -3.68
N LEU A 303 -37.72 -6.03 -3.89
CA LEU A 303 -37.51 -4.61 -3.57
C LEU A 303 -38.47 -4.25 -2.43
N VAL A 304 -37.93 -3.85 -1.29
CA VAL A 304 -38.62 -3.19 -0.21
C VAL A 304 -38.32 -1.70 -0.39
N HIS A 305 -39.35 -0.89 -0.60
CA HIS A 305 -39.26 0.56 -0.57
C HIS A 305 -39.25 1.05 0.87
#